data_bca106b96dcbefd23d306a2d0e6a8ee2
#
_entry.id   bca106b96dcbefd23d306a2d0e6a8ee2
#
_cell.length_a   1.000
_cell.length_b   1.000
_cell.length_c   1.000
_cell.angle_alpha   90.00
_cell.angle_beta   90.00
_cell.angle_gamma   90.00
#
_symmetry.space_group_name_H-M   'P 1'
#
loop_
_entity.id
_entity.type
_entity.pdbx_description
1 polymer ?
#
loop_
_entity_poly.entity_id
_entity_poly.type
_entity_poly.pdbx_seq_one_letter_code
_entity_poly.pdbx_strand_id
1 'polypeptide(L)'
;KTGASITKEFLTGIMDEKSTATNGRETTHASTIDTLAFHVALVGIVYLITYAELSWLETHIKPFFDQYKWLKGFGATLSMPMFFIHGLIVAWLLRTLLLKLGAGRLMDPVVQTRITGASVDYLLTATLMSIHIVVLKQYVIPIFLVAFIVTLFTLALNLWFGRRTNYGPERVLCQFGCCCGSTATGLLLLRIIDPVF
;
A
#
# COMPACT_ATOMS: atom_id res chain seq x y z
N LYS A 1 7.10 -22.12 -16.31
CA LYS A 1 8.31 -22.01 -17.15
C LYS A 1 8.54 -20.54 -17.48
N THR A 2 9.23 -19.82 -16.67
CA THR A 2 10.11 -18.70 -17.08
C THR A 2 11.00 -18.44 -15.88
N GLY A 3 12.14 -19.14 -15.84
CA GLY A 3 13.25 -18.65 -15.06
C GLY A 3 13.57 -17.27 -15.62
N ALA A 4 13.38 -16.22 -14.82
CA ALA A 4 13.86 -14.91 -15.18
C ALA A 4 15.36 -15.05 -15.43
N SER A 5 15.77 -15.03 -16.70
CA SER A 5 17.18 -14.91 -17.04
C SER A 5 17.61 -13.58 -16.45
N ILE A 6 18.58 -13.63 -15.53
CA ILE A 6 19.19 -12.40 -14.99
C ILE A 6 19.79 -11.68 -16.19
N THR A 7 19.06 -10.70 -16.70
CA THR A 7 19.47 -9.91 -17.85
C THR A 7 20.67 -9.03 -17.45
N LYS A 8 21.53 -8.74 -18.41
CA LYS A 8 22.69 -7.86 -18.21
C LYS A 8 22.29 -6.49 -17.64
N GLU A 9 21.08 -6.03 -17.95
CA GLU A 9 20.43 -4.83 -17.45
C GLU A 9 20.20 -4.87 -15.93
N PHE A 10 19.82 -6.03 -15.40
CA PHE A 10 19.63 -6.22 -13.95
C PHE A 10 20.96 -6.13 -13.19
N LEU A 11 22.04 -6.64 -13.78
CA LEU A 11 23.38 -6.61 -13.16
C LEU A 11 24.05 -5.25 -13.23
N THR A 12 23.76 -4.47 -14.25
CA THR A 12 24.38 -3.14 -14.46
C THR A 12 23.54 -1.98 -13.95
N GLY A 13 22.24 -2.21 -13.69
CA GLY A 13 21.29 -1.15 -13.34
C GLY A 13 21.01 -0.16 -14.48
N ILE A 14 21.52 -0.43 -15.68
CA ILE A 14 21.35 0.43 -16.86
C ILE A 14 20.30 -0.24 -17.75
N MET A 15 19.14 0.40 -17.91
CA MET A 15 18.08 -0.03 -18.82
C MET A 15 18.38 0.42 -20.25
N ASP A 16 18.11 -0.44 -21.23
CA ASP A 16 18.18 -0.06 -22.64
C ASP A 16 17.03 0.91 -22.95
N GLU A 17 17.33 2.00 -23.66
CA GLU A 17 16.39 3.08 -24.01
C GLU A 17 15.15 2.56 -24.75
N LYS A 18 15.25 1.42 -25.43
CA LYS A 18 14.14 0.76 -26.15
C LYS A 18 13.20 -0.04 -25.24
N SER A 19 13.62 -0.41 -24.05
CA SER A 19 12.84 -1.18 -23.06
C SER A 19 12.11 -0.30 -22.05
N THR A 20 12.41 0.99 -21.99
CA THR A 20 11.75 1.95 -21.11
C THR A 20 10.33 2.22 -21.59
N ALA A 21 9.36 1.69 -20.85
CA ALA A 21 7.97 2.08 -21.05
C ALA A 21 7.84 3.60 -20.85
N THR A 22 7.21 4.28 -21.80
CA THR A 22 6.98 5.74 -21.73
C THR A 22 6.13 6.03 -20.50
N ASN A 23 6.73 6.57 -19.46
CA ASN A 23 6.07 6.92 -18.22
C ASN A 23 5.34 8.25 -18.36
N GLY A 24 4.06 8.18 -18.70
CA GLY A 24 3.18 9.34 -18.76
C GLY A 24 3.40 10.16 -20.04
N ARG A 25 2.33 10.47 -20.73
CA ARG A 25 2.33 11.47 -21.81
C ARG A 25 1.72 12.74 -21.25
N GLU A 26 2.54 13.73 -20.99
CA GLU A 26 2.05 15.07 -20.70
C GLU A 26 1.85 15.81 -22.03
N THR A 27 0.69 16.44 -22.19
CA THR A 27 0.45 17.35 -23.29
C THR A 27 0.97 18.73 -22.89
N THR A 28 1.70 19.39 -23.79
CA THR A 28 2.35 20.69 -23.54
C THR A 28 1.41 21.89 -23.69
N HIS A 29 0.09 21.67 -23.80
CA HIS A 29 -0.89 22.74 -23.96
C HIS A 29 -1.25 23.38 -22.61
N ALA A 30 -1.33 24.72 -22.56
CA ALA A 30 -1.61 25.47 -21.32
C ALA A 30 -2.97 25.17 -20.67
N SER A 31 -3.91 24.56 -21.40
CA SER A 31 -5.22 24.11 -20.87
C SER A 31 -5.21 22.65 -20.39
N THR A 32 -4.05 22.02 -20.32
CA THR A 32 -3.93 20.62 -19.89
C THR A 32 -4.04 20.53 -18.38
N ILE A 33 -4.92 19.68 -17.91
CA ILE A 33 -5.00 19.35 -16.49
C ILE A 33 -3.72 18.57 -16.12
N ASP A 34 -3.02 19.06 -15.09
CA ASP A 34 -1.89 18.33 -14.52
C ASP A 34 -2.39 16.99 -13.98
N THR A 35 -1.90 15.92 -14.58
CA THR A 35 -2.31 14.56 -14.28
C THR A 35 -2.01 14.20 -12.82
N LEU A 36 -0.90 14.69 -12.26
CA LEU A 36 -0.54 14.50 -10.87
C LEU A 36 -1.52 15.21 -9.94
N ALA A 37 -1.80 16.50 -10.21
CA ALA A 37 -2.74 17.29 -9.41
C ALA A 37 -4.14 16.68 -9.41
N PHE A 38 -4.59 16.19 -10.57
CA PHE A 38 -5.88 15.50 -10.69
C PHE A 38 -5.95 14.25 -9.80
N HIS A 39 -4.91 13.39 -9.83
CA HIS A 39 -4.90 12.17 -9.02
C HIS A 39 -4.77 12.48 -7.53
N VAL A 40 -4.00 13.49 -7.15
CA VAL A 40 -3.94 13.96 -5.76
C VAL A 40 -5.30 14.50 -5.29
N ALA A 41 -6.00 15.24 -6.16
CA ALA A 41 -7.35 15.70 -5.87
C ALA A 41 -8.34 14.54 -5.69
N LEU A 42 -8.24 13.47 -6.51
CA LEU A 42 -9.05 12.26 -6.33
C LEU A 42 -8.80 11.59 -4.98
N VAL A 43 -7.53 11.48 -4.56
CA VAL A 43 -7.18 10.95 -3.22
C VAL A 43 -7.77 11.84 -2.13
N GLY A 44 -7.70 13.16 -2.30
CA GLY A 44 -8.32 14.13 -1.37
C GLY A 44 -9.83 13.95 -1.26
N ILE A 45 -10.52 13.72 -2.38
CA ILE A 45 -11.96 13.46 -2.41
C ILE A 45 -12.30 12.17 -1.64
N VAL A 46 -11.55 11.09 -1.89
CA VAL A 46 -11.71 9.83 -1.15
C VAL A 46 -11.53 10.06 0.35
N TYR A 47 -10.49 10.80 0.74
CA TYR A 47 -10.23 11.13 2.13
C TYR A 47 -11.40 11.89 2.77
N LEU A 48 -11.90 12.94 2.11
CA LEU A 48 -13.01 13.76 2.62
C LEU A 48 -14.31 12.95 2.75
N ILE A 49 -14.64 12.13 1.75
CA ILE A 49 -15.82 11.27 1.79
C ILE A 49 -15.71 10.26 2.94
N THR A 50 -14.55 9.61 3.09
CA THR A 50 -14.31 8.63 4.16
C THR A 50 -14.38 9.28 5.53
N TYR A 51 -13.82 10.48 5.67
CA TYR A 51 -13.89 11.23 6.92
C TYR A 51 -15.33 11.61 7.29
N ALA A 52 -16.10 12.12 6.34
CA ALA A 52 -17.49 12.47 6.55
C ALA A 52 -18.35 11.24 6.88
N GLU A 53 -18.17 10.14 6.15
CA GLU A 53 -18.83 8.86 6.39
C GLU A 53 -18.56 8.36 7.80
N LEU A 54 -17.28 8.21 8.19
CA LEU A 54 -16.91 7.70 9.51
C LEU A 54 -17.37 8.61 10.64
N SER A 55 -17.25 9.93 10.48
CA SER A 55 -17.73 10.89 11.47
C SER A 55 -19.23 10.75 11.69
N TRP A 56 -19.99 10.55 10.62
CA TRP A 56 -21.43 10.32 10.69
C TRP A 56 -21.77 8.97 11.34
N LEU A 57 -21.06 7.89 10.94
CA LEU A 57 -21.24 6.55 11.49
C LEU A 57 -20.90 6.49 12.98
N GLU A 58 -19.81 7.11 13.39
CA GLU A 58 -19.39 7.17 14.80
C GLU A 58 -20.38 7.92 15.67
N THR A 59 -20.99 8.98 15.13
CA THR A 59 -21.95 9.80 15.89
C THR A 59 -23.33 9.16 15.97
N HIS A 60 -23.83 8.55 14.88
CA HIS A 60 -25.23 8.14 14.79
C HIS A 60 -25.43 6.62 14.93
N ILE A 61 -24.51 5.81 14.42
CA ILE A 61 -24.69 4.37 14.34
C ILE A 61 -23.93 3.63 15.45
N LYS A 62 -22.71 4.03 15.75
CA LYS A 62 -21.88 3.37 16.76
C LYS A 62 -22.56 3.30 18.14
N PRO A 63 -23.25 4.32 18.66
CA PRO A 63 -23.93 4.22 19.97
C PRO A 63 -24.96 3.10 20.04
N PHE A 64 -25.62 2.80 18.90
CA PHE A 64 -26.55 1.66 18.84
C PHE A 64 -25.84 0.32 19.00
N PHE A 65 -24.68 0.16 18.36
CA PHE A 65 -23.89 -1.07 18.48
C PHE A 65 -23.23 -1.20 19.85
N ASP A 66 -22.82 -0.12 20.48
CA ASP A 66 -22.20 -0.10 21.80
C ASP A 66 -23.19 -0.45 22.91
N GLN A 67 -24.48 -0.30 22.67
CA GLN A 67 -25.54 -0.66 23.62
C GLN A 67 -25.63 -2.18 23.85
N TYR A 68 -25.28 -2.98 22.84
CA TYR A 68 -25.34 -4.44 22.91
C TYR A 68 -23.95 -5.04 23.06
N LYS A 69 -23.69 -5.73 24.18
CA LYS A 69 -22.38 -6.29 24.54
C LYS A 69 -21.77 -7.21 23.45
N TRP A 70 -22.60 -7.97 22.75
CA TRP A 70 -22.17 -8.88 21.67
C TRP A 70 -21.90 -8.17 20.33
N LEU A 71 -22.46 -6.98 20.13
CA LEU A 71 -22.27 -6.14 18.93
C LEU A 71 -21.17 -5.09 19.09
N LYS A 72 -20.63 -4.92 20.29
CA LYS A 72 -19.60 -3.92 20.58
C LYS A 72 -18.35 -4.04 19.67
N GLY A 73 -18.00 -5.27 19.26
CA GLY A 73 -16.93 -5.52 18.30
C GLY A 73 -17.21 -4.88 16.92
N PHE A 74 -18.46 -4.89 16.46
CA PHE A 74 -18.85 -4.23 15.23
C PHE A 74 -18.84 -2.70 15.36
N GLY A 75 -19.20 -2.15 16.52
CA GLY A 75 -19.09 -0.72 16.79
C GLY A 75 -17.65 -0.20 16.66
N ALA A 76 -16.67 -1.02 17.01
CA ALA A 76 -15.26 -0.67 16.84
C ALA A 76 -14.85 -0.54 15.37
N THR A 77 -15.50 -1.27 14.45
CA THR A 77 -15.20 -1.15 13.00
C THR A 77 -15.72 0.16 12.39
N LEU A 78 -16.70 0.81 13.06
CA LEU A 78 -17.32 2.07 12.63
C LEU A 78 -16.64 3.30 13.25
N SER A 79 -15.39 3.20 13.67
CA SER A 79 -14.64 4.25 14.33
C SER A 79 -13.41 4.69 13.54
N MET A 80 -12.92 5.90 13.81
CA MET A 80 -11.77 6.51 13.13
C MET A 80 -10.53 5.62 12.98
N PRO A 81 -10.15 4.72 13.93
CA PRO A 81 -9.04 3.80 13.72
C PRO A 81 -9.19 2.88 12.50
N MET A 82 -10.43 2.65 12.04
CA MET A 82 -10.72 1.82 10.85
C MET A 82 -10.78 2.62 9.54
N PHE A 83 -10.33 3.86 9.55
CA PHE A 83 -10.31 4.77 8.40
C PHE A 83 -9.76 4.11 7.12
N PHE A 84 -8.73 3.28 7.26
CA PHE A 84 -8.10 2.60 6.14
C PHE A 84 -9.07 1.67 5.38
N ILE A 85 -9.87 0.88 6.11
CA ILE A 85 -10.81 -0.08 5.51
C ILE A 85 -11.92 0.67 4.77
N HIS A 86 -12.51 1.68 5.43
CA HIS A 86 -13.54 2.53 4.81
C HIS A 86 -12.99 3.27 3.59
N GLY A 87 -11.77 3.81 3.67
CA GLY A 87 -11.09 4.45 2.56
C GLY A 87 -10.91 3.54 1.34
N LEU A 88 -10.59 2.27 1.57
CA LEU A 88 -10.52 1.28 0.48
C LEU A 88 -11.88 1.06 -0.20
N ILE A 89 -12.94 0.96 0.60
CA ILE A 89 -14.31 0.76 0.07
C ILE A 89 -14.72 2.00 -0.74
N VAL A 90 -14.55 3.19 -0.19
CA VAL A 90 -14.87 4.46 -0.87
C VAL A 90 -14.06 4.62 -2.16
N ALA A 91 -12.76 4.33 -2.13
CA ALA A 91 -11.90 4.39 -3.30
C ALA A 91 -12.34 3.41 -4.39
N TRP A 92 -12.71 2.18 -4.00
CA TRP A 92 -13.23 1.17 -4.92
C TRP A 92 -14.58 1.60 -5.55
N LEU A 93 -15.49 2.15 -4.74
CA LEU A 93 -16.77 2.67 -5.21
C LEU A 93 -16.57 3.86 -6.16
N LEU A 94 -15.71 4.81 -5.81
CA LEU A 94 -15.41 5.97 -6.65
C LEU A 94 -14.79 5.54 -7.98
N ARG A 95 -13.82 4.61 -7.95
CA ARG A 95 -13.25 4.03 -9.17
C ARG A 95 -14.31 3.39 -10.05
N THR A 96 -15.20 2.58 -9.46
CA THR A 96 -16.27 1.91 -10.20
C THR A 96 -17.24 2.92 -10.83
N LEU A 97 -17.55 3.98 -10.10
CA LEU A 97 -18.39 5.08 -10.58
C LEU A 97 -17.74 5.81 -11.76
N LEU A 98 -16.47 6.17 -11.65
CA LEU A 98 -15.72 6.84 -12.72
C LEU A 98 -15.62 5.97 -13.98
N LEU A 99 -15.43 4.66 -13.83
CA LEU A 99 -15.43 3.73 -14.97
C LEU A 99 -16.80 3.67 -15.65
N LYS A 100 -17.91 3.63 -14.89
CA LYS A 100 -19.27 3.65 -15.44
C LYS A 100 -19.60 4.96 -16.14
N LEU A 101 -19.09 6.08 -15.67
CA LEU A 101 -19.25 7.41 -16.28
C LEU A 101 -18.36 7.62 -17.52
N GLY A 102 -17.55 6.62 -17.91
CA GLY A 102 -16.64 6.73 -19.04
C GLY A 102 -15.37 7.56 -18.77
N ALA A 103 -15.19 8.00 -17.52
CA ALA A 103 -14.03 8.79 -17.09
C ALA A 103 -12.77 7.95 -16.81
N GLY A 104 -12.79 6.65 -17.11
CA GLY A 104 -11.64 5.75 -16.90
C GLY A 104 -10.37 6.17 -17.63
N ARG A 105 -10.51 6.92 -18.74
CA ARG A 105 -9.37 7.47 -19.49
C ARG A 105 -8.58 8.54 -18.73
N LEU A 106 -9.18 9.14 -17.69
CA LEU A 106 -8.53 10.16 -16.87
C LEU A 106 -7.66 9.53 -15.76
N MET A 107 -7.84 8.23 -15.50
CA MET A 107 -7.07 7.51 -14.50
C MET A 107 -5.82 6.89 -15.13
N ASP A 108 -4.66 7.43 -14.77
CA ASP A 108 -3.37 6.88 -15.17
C ASP A 108 -2.82 5.98 -14.03
N PRO A 109 -2.69 4.66 -14.26
CA PRO A 109 -2.17 3.74 -13.25
C PRO A 109 -0.72 4.02 -12.89
N VAL A 110 0.09 4.57 -13.80
CA VAL A 110 1.48 4.90 -13.53
C VAL A 110 1.59 6.04 -12.54
N VAL A 111 0.77 7.10 -12.71
CA VAL A 111 0.72 8.22 -11.77
C VAL A 111 0.23 7.76 -10.40
N GLN A 112 -0.79 6.89 -10.35
CA GLN A 112 -1.28 6.32 -9.09
C GLN A 112 -0.19 5.52 -8.36
N THR A 113 0.58 4.72 -9.08
CA THR A 113 1.69 3.95 -8.51
C THR A 113 2.79 4.86 -7.95
N ARG A 114 3.10 5.97 -8.62
CA ARG A 114 4.07 6.96 -8.13
C ARG A 114 3.58 7.66 -6.86
N ILE A 115 2.31 8.08 -6.81
CA ILE A 115 1.71 8.69 -5.61
C ILE A 115 1.75 7.70 -4.45
N THR A 116 1.40 6.44 -4.69
CA THR A 116 1.46 5.39 -3.67
C THR A 116 2.88 5.21 -3.16
N GLY A 117 3.87 5.12 -4.06
CA GLY A 117 5.28 4.99 -3.69
C GLY A 117 5.75 6.14 -2.80
N ALA A 118 5.52 7.38 -3.24
CA ALA A 118 5.88 8.57 -2.46
C ALA A 118 5.17 8.60 -1.08
N SER A 119 3.87 8.27 -1.04
CA SER A 119 3.10 8.23 0.21
C SER A 119 3.66 7.21 1.20
N VAL A 120 4.11 6.05 0.69
CA VAL A 120 4.74 5.00 1.52
C VAL A 120 6.08 5.48 2.08
N ASP A 121 6.91 6.13 1.27
CA ASP A 121 8.21 6.65 1.70
C ASP A 121 8.03 7.70 2.80
N TYR A 122 7.06 8.61 2.66
CA TYR A 122 6.70 9.58 3.69
C TYR A 122 6.17 8.90 4.96
N LEU A 123 5.30 7.90 4.83
CA LEU A 123 4.76 7.15 5.96
C LEU A 123 5.87 6.46 6.75
N LEU A 124 6.79 5.77 6.06
CA LEU A 124 7.92 5.09 6.69
C LEU A 124 8.83 6.09 7.42
N THR A 125 9.15 7.19 6.77
CA THR A 125 9.98 8.25 7.37
C THR A 125 9.33 8.84 8.61
N ALA A 126 8.04 9.20 8.53
CA ALA A 126 7.28 9.73 9.66
C ALA A 126 7.18 8.73 10.82
N THR A 127 6.98 7.45 10.51
CA THR A 127 6.94 6.38 11.51
C THR A 127 8.27 6.24 12.23
N LEU A 128 9.40 6.25 11.49
CA LEU A 128 10.73 6.20 12.09
C LEU A 128 11.01 7.41 12.96
N MET A 129 10.60 8.61 12.53
CA MET A 129 10.77 9.84 13.31
C MET A 129 9.90 9.87 14.57
N SER A 130 8.77 9.16 14.61
CA SER A 130 7.88 9.10 15.76
C SER A 130 8.37 8.16 16.88
N ILE A 131 9.43 7.38 16.65
CA ILE A 131 9.96 6.43 17.63
C ILE A 131 10.63 7.19 18.78
N HIS A 132 10.11 7.02 19.98
CA HIS A 132 10.70 7.57 21.20
C HIS A 132 12.00 6.82 21.55
N ILE A 133 13.15 7.44 21.31
CA ILE A 133 14.48 6.86 21.53
C ILE A 133 14.68 6.41 22.97
N VAL A 134 14.09 7.11 23.95
CA VAL A 134 14.17 6.74 25.37
C VAL A 134 13.52 5.40 25.65
N VAL A 135 12.30 5.18 25.10
CA VAL A 135 11.57 3.92 25.22
C VAL A 135 12.31 2.80 24.48
N LEU A 136 12.84 3.12 23.29
CA LEU A 136 13.62 2.15 22.52
C LEU A 136 14.85 1.66 23.31
N LYS A 137 15.61 2.56 23.95
CA LYS A 137 16.76 2.17 24.76
C LYS A 137 16.40 1.26 25.94
N GLN A 138 15.27 1.51 26.58
CA GLN A 138 14.82 0.73 27.71
C GLN A 138 14.41 -0.71 27.33
N TYR A 139 13.81 -0.89 26.13
CA TYR A 139 13.26 -2.15 25.66
C TYR A 139 13.99 -2.74 24.45
N VAL A 140 15.22 -2.32 24.18
CA VAL A 140 16.01 -2.79 23.02
C VAL A 140 16.11 -4.31 22.95
N ILE A 141 16.45 -4.95 24.06
CA ILE A 141 16.68 -6.41 24.08
C ILE A 141 15.37 -7.19 23.79
N PRO A 142 14.25 -6.96 24.49
CA PRO A 142 13.02 -7.68 24.18
C PRO A 142 12.46 -7.36 22.80
N ILE A 143 12.56 -6.11 22.35
CA ILE A 143 12.12 -5.73 20.99
C ILE A 143 12.93 -6.47 19.93
N PHE A 144 14.26 -6.46 20.06
CA PHE A 144 15.14 -7.14 19.10
C PHE A 144 14.90 -8.65 19.08
N LEU A 145 14.75 -9.27 20.25
CA LEU A 145 14.53 -10.72 20.38
C LEU A 145 13.19 -11.13 19.74
N VAL A 146 12.11 -10.41 20.05
CA VAL A 146 10.79 -10.68 19.46
C VAL A 146 10.82 -10.44 17.94
N ALA A 147 11.38 -9.33 17.47
CA ALA A 147 11.49 -9.03 16.07
C ALA A 147 12.29 -10.09 15.31
N PHE A 148 13.42 -10.53 15.86
CA PHE A 148 14.26 -11.57 15.28
C PHE A 148 13.55 -12.92 15.17
N ILE A 149 12.90 -13.38 16.25
CA ILE A 149 12.15 -14.64 16.25
C ILE A 149 11.00 -14.60 15.25
N VAL A 150 10.20 -13.52 15.27
CA VAL A 150 9.06 -13.37 14.34
C VAL A 150 9.54 -13.33 12.90
N THR A 151 10.63 -12.61 12.60
CA THR A 151 11.18 -12.52 11.24
C THR A 151 11.67 -13.88 10.75
N LEU A 152 12.43 -14.61 11.56
CA LEU A 152 12.90 -15.95 11.19
C LEU A 152 11.73 -16.93 10.98
N PHE A 153 10.76 -16.91 11.88
CA PHE A 153 9.58 -17.78 11.78
C PHE A 153 8.77 -17.46 10.52
N THR A 154 8.53 -16.18 10.25
CA THR A 154 7.80 -15.73 9.06
C THR A 154 8.56 -16.10 7.79
N LEU A 155 9.88 -15.92 7.77
CA LEU A 155 10.71 -16.32 6.63
C LEU A 155 10.63 -17.84 6.37
N ALA A 156 10.78 -18.64 7.44
CA ALA A 156 10.69 -20.10 7.34
C ALA A 156 9.31 -20.55 6.81
N LEU A 157 8.23 -19.98 7.32
CA LEU A 157 6.88 -20.26 6.84
C LEU A 157 6.70 -19.90 5.37
N ASN A 158 7.09 -18.68 4.96
CA ASN A 158 6.94 -18.25 3.56
C ASN A 158 7.76 -19.11 2.60
N LEU A 159 8.99 -19.50 2.97
CA LEU A 159 9.81 -20.41 2.17
C LEU A 159 9.19 -21.82 2.08
N TRP A 160 8.64 -22.31 3.18
CA TRP A 160 7.98 -23.62 3.22
C TRP A 160 6.72 -23.65 2.36
N PHE A 161 5.85 -22.65 2.47
CA PHE A 161 4.67 -22.51 1.63
C PHE A 161 5.04 -22.27 0.16
N GLY A 162 6.01 -21.41 -0.11
CA GLY A 162 6.47 -21.12 -1.47
C GLY A 162 6.94 -22.36 -2.21
N ARG A 163 7.69 -23.24 -1.51
CA ARG A 163 8.13 -24.52 -2.08
C ARG A 163 6.98 -25.49 -2.37
N ARG A 164 5.92 -25.46 -1.57
CA ARG A 164 4.74 -26.34 -1.75
C ARG A 164 3.78 -25.86 -2.82
N THR A 165 3.68 -24.57 -3.03
CA THR A 165 2.68 -23.96 -3.94
C THR A 165 3.25 -23.62 -5.31
N ASN A 166 4.51 -23.97 -5.61
CA ASN A 166 5.20 -23.59 -6.85
C ASN A 166 5.15 -22.09 -7.17
N TYR A 167 5.08 -21.25 -6.14
CA TYR A 167 5.19 -19.82 -6.31
C TYR A 167 6.63 -19.42 -6.62
N GLY A 168 6.80 -18.50 -7.56
CA GLY A 168 8.10 -17.91 -7.85
C GLY A 168 8.70 -17.21 -6.64
N PRO A 169 10.01 -17.06 -6.56
CA PRO A 169 10.71 -16.40 -5.45
C PRO A 169 10.21 -14.94 -5.24
N GLU A 170 9.76 -14.29 -6.30
CA GLU A 170 9.21 -12.93 -6.27
C GLU A 170 7.99 -12.84 -5.37
N ARG A 171 7.08 -13.80 -5.49
CA ARG A 171 5.84 -13.84 -4.69
C ARG A 171 6.12 -14.17 -3.23
N VAL A 172 7.07 -15.08 -2.98
CA VAL A 172 7.48 -15.44 -1.61
C VAL A 172 8.07 -14.24 -0.88
N LEU A 173 8.91 -13.46 -1.56
CA LEU A 173 9.52 -12.26 -0.98
C LEU A 173 8.53 -11.12 -0.81
N CYS A 174 7.62 -10.94 -1.76
CA CYS A 174 6.51 -9.98 -1.60
C CYS A 174 5.66 -10.33 -0.38
N GLN A 175 5.27 -11.59 -0.22
CA GLN A 175 4.48 -12.06 0.90
C GLN A 175 5.25 -11.93 2.23
N PHE A 176 6.54 -12.25 2.26
CA PHE A 176 7.39 -12.04 3.42
C PHE A 176 7.42 -10.56 3.84
N GLY A 177 7.62 -9.64 2.89
CA GLY A 177 7.59 -8.21 3.15
C GLY A 177 6.24 -7.72 3.67
N CYS A 178 5.14 -8.24 3.14
CA CYS A 178 3.79 -7.93 3.63
C CYS A 178 3.56 -8.44 5.07
N CYS A 179 4.10 -9.60 5.41
CA CYS A 179 3.95 -10.19 6.74
C CYS A 179 4.82 -9.53 7.81
N CYS A 180 6.04 -9.12 7.46
CA CYS A 180 6.99 -8.50 8.40
C CYS A 180 6.82 -6.98 8.53
N GLY A 181 6.13 -6.36 7.59
CA GLY A 181 5.92 -4.92 7.59
C GLY A 181 4.51 -4.54 7.16
N SER A 182 4.40 -3.98 5.98
CA SER A 182 3.13 -3.59 5.38
C SER A 182 3.08 -4.07 3.93
N THR A 183 1.90 -3.98 3.30
CA THR A 183 1.74 -4.23 1.87
C THR A 183 2.74 -3.44 1.03
N ALA A 184 3.05 -2.22 1.47
CA ALA A 184 4.04 -1.37 0.82
C ALA A 184 5.45 -1.94 0.88
N THR A 185 5.85 -2.51 2.01
CA THR A 185 7.17 -3.18 2.15
C THR A 185 7.24 -4.41 1.24
N GLY A 186 6.15 -5.16 1.12
CA GLY A 186 6.07 -6.29 0.19
C GLY A 186 6.22 -5.86 -1.27
N LEU A 187 5.55 -4.80 -1.66
CA LEU A 187 5.66 -4.22 -3.01
C LEU A 187 7.05 -3.64 -3.28
N LEU A 188 7.71 -3.06 -2.27
CA LEU A 188 9.08 -2.58 -2.40
C LEU A 188 10.04 -3.75 -2.71
N LEU A 189 9.94 -4.85 -1.94
CA LEU A 189 10.75 -6.04 -2.18
C LEU A 189 10.49 -6.65 -3.56
N LEU A 190 9.23 -6.65 -4.01
CA LEU A 190 8.86 -7.11 -5.33
C LEU A 190 9.53 -6.26 -6.42
N ARG A 191 9.51 -4.93 -6.30
CA ARG A 191 10.16 -4.01 -7.25
C ARG A 191 11.68 -4.18 -7.32
N ILE A 192 12.33 -4.60 -6.23
CA ILE A 192 13.78 -4.85 -6.22
C ILE A 192 14.11 -6.06 -7.09
N ILE A 193 13.21 -7.05 -7.14
CA ILE A 193 13.44 -8.32 -7.85
C ILE A 193 12.88 -8.26 -9.27
N ASP A 194 11.72 -7.65 -9.44
CA ASP A 194 11.05 -7.45 -10.72
C ASP A 194 10.75 -5.96 -10.92
N PRO A 195 11.67 -5.19 -11.52
CA PRO A 195 11.49 -3.77 -11.74
C PRO A 195 10.43 -3.44 -12.82
N VAL A 196 9.96 -4.44 -13.57
CA VAL A 196 8.94 -4.27 -14.63
C VAL A 196 7.52 -4.52 -14.11
N PHE A 197 7.40 -4.97 -12.88
CA PHE A 197 6.12 -5.18 -12.21
C PHE A 197 5.33 -3.88 -12.01
#